data_035ece7b29150395f5dec6be0cf4c3e1
#
_entry.id   035ece7b29150395f5dec6be0cf4c3e1
#
_cell.length_a   1.000
_cell.length_b   1.000
_cell.length_c   1.000
_cell.angle_alpha   90.00
_cell.angle_beta   90.00
_cell.angle_gamma   90.00
#
_symmetry.space_group_name_H-M   'P 1'
#
loop_
_entity.id
_entity.type
_entity.pdbx_description
1 polymer ?
#
loop_
_entity_poly.entity_id
_entity_poly.type
_entity_poly.pdbx_seq_one_letter_code
_entity_poly.pdbx_strand_id
1 'polypeptide(L)'
;MKKKMTFALCFCNRGFMPGELIYGARDDMVKAVTDAGYDYIMMDKELTRYGGVETRDEGLLYAKWLKEHEGQYDGVIFSMPIFADENGAITALQDAGVPILMQAYPDEIGKLDFAHRRDAYCGKFSVTDVFCQYNVPFTVLKPHVVHPLSEKFQENLRDFAAICRVVNGMK
;
A
#
# COMPACT_ATOMS: atom_id res chain seq x y z
N MET A 1 -3.73 28.02 -6.51
CA MET A 1 -4.24 27.03 -5.53
C MET A 1 -3.10 26.05 -5.22
N LYS A 2 -2.85 25.74 -3.92
CA LYS A 2 -1.84 24.74 -3.56
C LYS A 2 -2.30 23.38 -4.07
N LYS A 3 -1.46 22.66 -4.84
CA LYS A 3 -1.77 21.32 -5.34
C LYS A 3 -2.12 20.42 -4.14
N LYS A 4 -3.22 19.72 -4.21
CA LYS A 4 -3.66 18.79 -3.17
C LYS A 4 -2.73 17.57 -3.19
N MET A 5 -2.32 17.09 -2.01
CA MET A 5 -1.50 15.88 -1.86
C MET A 5 -2.24 14.68 -2.44
N THR A 6 -1.59 13.92 -3.30
CA THR A 6 -2.16 12.76 -3.99
C THR A 6 -1.34 11.51 -3.67
N PHE A 7 -1.98 10.41 -3.30
CA PHE A 7 -1.31 9.13 -3.07
C PHE A 7 -1.65 8.10 -4.16
N ALA A 8 -0.64 7.38 -4.63
CA ALA A 8 -0.84 6.18 -5.42
C ALA A 8 -1.13 5.00 -4.47
N LEU A 9 -2.23 4.29 -4.69
CA LEU A 9 -2.63 3.16 -3.85
C LEU A 9 -2.19 1.85 -4.50
N CYS A 10 -1.39 1.06 -3.77
CA CYS A 10 -0.95 -0.27 -4.16
C CYS A 10 -1.44 -1.28 -3.13
N PHE A 11 -2.08 -2.34 -3.60
CA PHE A 11 -2.53 -3.45 -2.77
C PHE A 11 -1.77 -4.70 -3.13
N CYS A 12 -1.52 -5.57 -2.16
CA CYS A 12 -0.77 -6.79 -2.40
C CYS A 12 -1.48 -8.02 -1.84
N ASN A 13 -1.26 -9.14 -2.50
CA ASN A 13 -1.76 -10.46 -2.14
C ASN A 13 -0.65 -11.50 -2.25
N ARG A 14 -0.91 -12.70 -1.74
CA ARG A 14 -0.15 -13.92 -1.98
C ARG A 14 -1.10 -15.03 -2.43
N GLY A 15 -0.74 -15.76 -3.48
CA GLY A 15 -1.63 -16.60 -4.27
C GLY A 15 -2.47 -17.66 -3.54
N PHE A 16 -2.10 -18.03 -2.31
CA PHE A 16 -2.87 -18.96 -1.48
C PHE A 16 -3.72 -18.28 -0.39
N MET A 17 -3.67 -16.94 -0.28
CA MET A 17 -4.43 -16.17 0.69
C MET A 17 -5.82 -15.79 0.15
N PRO A 18 -6.77 -15.42 1.01
CA PRO A 18 -8.13 -15.06 0.59
C PRO A 18 -8.17 -13.69 -0.12
N GLY A 19 -7.75 -13.65 -1.39
CA GLY A 19 -7.58 -12.43 -2.18
C GLY A 19 -8.83 -11.55 -2.30
N GLU A 20 -10.03 -12.11 -2.13
CA GLU A 20 -11.29 -11.35 -2.14
C GLU A 20 -11.36 -10.26 -1.06
N LEU A 21 -10.59 -10.40 0.02
CA LEU A 21 -10.48 -9.37 1.07
C LEU A 21 -9.86 -8.06 0.55
N ILE A 22 -9.21 -8.08 -0.61
CA ILE A 22 -8.65 -6.88 -1.24
C ILE A 22 -9.76 -5.93 -1.71
N TYR A 23 -10.88 -6.43 -2.18
CA TYR A 23 -11.95 -5.55 -2.68
C TYR A 23 -12.43 -4.58 -1.61
N GLY A 24 -12.79 -5.09 -0.43
CA GLY A 24 -13.17 -4.23 0.69
C GLY A 24 -12.03 -3.31 1.17
N ALA A 25 -10.79 -3.80 1.13
CA ALA A 25 -9.64 -3.00 1.52
C ALA A 25 -9.36 -1.83 0.58
N ARG A 26 -9.65 -1.98 -0.72
CA ARG A 26 -9.56 -0.88 -1.69
C ARG A 26 -10.56 0.22 -1.35
N ASP A 27 -11.81 -0.14 -1.05
CA ASP A 27 -12.86 0.81 -0.68
C ASP A 27 -12.54 1.51 0.64
N ASP A 28 -12.09 0.78 1.66
CA ASP A 28 -11.67 1.33 2.95
C ASP A 28 -10.53 2.34 2.80
N MET A 29 -9.52 2.02 1.98
CA MET A 29 -8.37 2.91 1.79
C MET A 29 -8.76 4.17 1.02
N VAL A 30 -9.57 4.05 -0.02
CA VAL A 30 -10.12 5.19 -0.76
C VAL A 30 -10.88 6.11 0.19
N LYS A 31 -11.77 5.54 1.01
CA LYS A 31 -12.51 6.31 2.01
C LYS A 31 -11.57 6.99 3.02
N ALA A 32 -10.59 6.28 3.55
CA ALA A 32 -9.65 6.82 4.53
C ALA A 32 -8.85 8.01 3.98
N VAL A 33 -8.35 7.90 2.75
CA VAL A 33 -7.55 8.94 2.09
C VAL A 33 -8.42 10.17 1.79
N THR A 34 -9.64 9.96 1.28
CA THR A 34 -10.56 11.06 0.95
C THR A 34 -11.09 11.78 2.19
N ASP A 35 -11.43 11.04 3.25
CA ASP A 35 -11.86 11.62 4.54
C ASP A 35 -10.73 12.46 5.19
N ALA A 36 -9.47 12.08 4.98
CA ALA A 36 -8.30 12.86 5.42
C ALA A 36 -8.07 14.14 4.57
N GLY A 37 -8.84 14.34 3.52
CA GLY A 37 -8.73 15.49 2.64
C GLY A 37 -7.66 15.38 1.57
N TYR A 38 -7.14 14.19 1.28
CA TYR A 38 -6.16 13.91 0.22
C TYR A 38 -6.83 13.36 -1.04
N ASP A 39 -6.12 13.41 -2.17
CA ASP A 39 -6.50 12.76 -3.40
C ASP A 39 -5.77 11.42 -3.56
N TYR A 40 -6.25 10.59 -4.44
CA TYR A 40 -5.60 9.32 -4.76
C TYR A 40 -5.65 9.03 -6.26
N ILE A 41 -4.71 8.20 -6.70
CA ILE A 41 -4.77 7.45 -7.95
C ILE A 41 -4.63 5.97 -7.65
N MET A 42 -5.25 5.13 -8.45
CA MET A 42 -5.27 3.69 -8.22
C MET A 42 -5.43 2.96 -9.53
N MET A 43 -4.64 1.91 -9.73
CA MET A 43 -4.76 1.05 -10.91
C MET A 43 -6.13 0.37 -10.94
N ASP A 44 -6.71 0.20 -12.14
CA ASP A 44 -7.99 -0.48 -12.31
C ASP A 44 -7.91 -1.91 -11.75
N LYS A 45 -8.94 -2.29 -11.00
CA LYS A 45 -9.03 -3.61 -10.34
C LYS A 45 -9.11 -4.78 -11.33
N GLU A 46 -9.55 -4.52 -12.56
CA GLU A 46 -9.69 -5.55 -13.59
C GLU A 46 -8.35 -5.91 -14.28
N LEU A 47 -7.28 -5.13 -14.02
CA LEU A 47 -5.97 -5.35 -14.64
C LEU A 47 -5.15 -6.46 -13.94
N THR A 48 -5.52 -6.82 -12.72
CA THR A 48 -4.86 -7.88 -11.95
C THR A 48 -5.90 -8.73 -11.22
N ARG A 49 -5.51 -9.93 -10.82
CA ARG A 49 -6.37 -10.76 -10.00
C ARG A 49 -6.67 -10.05 -8.68
N TYR A 50 -7.92 -9.92 -8.31
CA TYR A 50 -8.40 -9.20 -7.12
C TYR A 50 -8.08 -7.69 -7.05
N GLY A 51 -7.51 -7.09 -8.10
CA GLY A 51 -7.11 -5.67 -8.09
C GLY A 51 -5.92 -5.37 -7.17
N GLY A 52 -5.05 -6.37 -6.94
CA GLY A 52 -3.82 -6.27 -6.16
C GLY A 52 -2.65 -6.91 -6.91
N VAL A 53 -1.44 -6.71 -6.39
CA VAL A 53 -0.21 -7.32 -6.91
C VAL A 53 0.03 -8.64 -6.19
N GLU A 54 0.02 -9.75 -6.92
CA GLU A 54 0.17 -11.12 -6.40
C GLU A 54 1.42 -11.81 -6.97
N THR A 55 1.85 -11.40 -8.17
CA THR A 55 2.94 -12.02 -8.90
C THR A 55 3.97 -10.97 -9.35
N ARG A 56 5.14 -11.46 -9.78
CA ARG A 56 6.16 -10.61 -10.39
C ARG A 56 5.63 -9.88 -11.63
N ASP A 57 4.85 -10.55 -12.46
CA ASP A 57 4.33 -9.95 -13.71
C ASP A 57 3.31 -8.84 -13.41
N GLU A 58 2.46 -9.03 -12.40
CA GLU A 58 1.58 -7.96 -11.91
C GLU A 58 2.37 -6.82 -11.26
N GLY A 59 3.49 -7.13 -10.60
CA GLY A 59 4.44 -6.14 -10.10
C GLY A 59 5.02 -5.28 -11.24
N LEU A 60 5.44 -5.89 -12.35
CA LEU A 60 5.90 -5.18 -13.55
C LEU A 60 4.79 -4.30 -14.15
N LEU A 61 3.56 -4.82 -14.18
CA LEU A 61 2.41 -4.06 -14.67
C LEU A 61 2.17 -2.81 -13.80
N TYR A 62 2.20 -2.98 -12.48
CA TYR A 62 2.03 -1.86 -11.54
C TYR A 62 3.18 -0.85 -11.65
N ALA A 63 4.43 -1.28 -11.75
CA ALA A 63 5.59 -0.42 -11.93
C ALA A 63 5.48 0.43 -13.22
N LYS A 64 5.04 -0.20 -14.32
CA LYS A 64 4.77 0.49 -15.58
C LYS A 64 3.67 1.54 -15.40
N TRP A 65 2.57 1.17 -14.75
CA TRP A 65 1.46 2.08 -14.46
C TRP A 65 1.91 3.27 -13.60
N LEU A 66 2.72 3.06 -12.56
CA LEU A 66 3.32 4.15 -11.78
C LEU A 66 4.15 5.10 -12.64
N LYS A 67 4.97 4.55 -13.55
CA LYS A 67 5.81 5.35 -14.45
C LYS A 67 4.98 6.20 -15.40
N GLU A 68 3.88 5.68 -15.93
CA GLU A 68 2.95 6.41 -16.79
C GLU A 68 2.24 7.57 -16.07
N HIS A 69 2.15 7.50 -14.73
CA HIS A 69 1.53 8.52 -13.88
C HIS A 69 2.56 9.34 -13.08
N GLU A 70 3.84 9.28 -13.44
CA GLU A 70 4.89 10.05 -12.76
C GLU A 70 4.55 11.54 -12.68
N GLY A 71 4.76 12.13 -11.49
CA GLY A 71 4.41 13.53 -11.20
C GLY A 71 2.93 13.79 -10.87
N GLN A 72 2.06 12.78 -10.94
CA GLN A 72 0.65 12.91 -10.56
C GLN A 72 0.41 12.53 -9.10
N TYR A 73 1.35 11.90 -8.42
CA TYR A 73 1.28 11.48 -7.03
C TYR A 73 2.52 11.93 -6.24
N ASP A 74 2.36 12.04 -4.93
CA ASP A 74 3.38 12.56 -4.01
C ASP A 74 3.99 11.46 -3.13
N GLY A 75 3.34 10.31 -3.04
CA GLY A 75 3.78 9.12 -2.30
C GLY A 75 2.96 7.90 -2.67
N VAL A 76 3.43 6.71 -2.29
CA VAL A 76 2.73 5.44 -2.45
C VAL A 76 2.25 4.95 -1.09
N ILE A 77 0.98 4.54 -0.96
CA ILE A 77 0.48 3.75 0.16
C ILE A 77 0.45 2.30 -0.30
N PHE A 78 1.39 1.50 0.20
CA PHE A 78 1.43 0.06 -0.02
C PHE A 78 0.64 -0.62 1.09
N SER A 79 -0.56 -1.07 0.75
CA SER A 79 -1.49 -1.71 1.68
C SER A 79 -1.42 -3.23 1.55
N MET A 80 -1.28 -3.88 2.68
CA MET A 80 -1.32 -5.33 2.85
C MET A 80 -2.61 -5.71 3.58
N PRO A 81 -3.72 -5.94 2.88
CA PRO A 81 -4.96 -6.43 3.47
C PRO A 81 -4.83 -7.83 4.02
N ILE A 82 -3.93 -8.59 3.44
CA ILE A 82 -3.55 -9.96 3.74
C ILE A 82 -2.05 -10.10 3.57
N PHE A 83 -1.49 -11.30 3.76
CA PHE A 83 -0.08 -11.59 3.50
C PHE A 83 0.30 -11.20 2.06
N ALA A 84 1.38 -10.45 1.89
CA ALA A 84 1.84 -9.96 0.60
C ALA A 84 2.87 -10.90 -0.06
N ASP A 85 2.93 -10.92 -1.38
CA ASP A 85 4.02 -11.55 -2.15
C ASP A 85 5.21 -10.60 -2.26
N GLU A 86 6.38 -11.03 -1.82
CA GLU A 86 7.59 -10.23 -1.75
C GLU A 86 8.12 -9.87 -3.14
N ASN A 87 8.08 -10.84 -4.09
CA ASN A 87 8.59 -10.61 -5.45
C ASN A 87 7.69 -9.62 -6.20
N GLY A 88 6.38 -9.77 -6.07
CA GLY A 88 5.42 -8.81 -6.61
C GLY A 88 5.61 -7.42 -6.03
N ALA A 89 5.71 -7.32 -4.70
CA ALA A 89 5.86 -6.06 -3.99
C ALA A 89 7.13 -5.30 -4.39
N ILE A 90 8.30 -5.96 -4.35
CA ILE A 90 9.57 -5.29 -4.70
C ILE A 90 9.61 -4.91 -6.18
N THR A 91 9.11 -5.78 -7.07
CA THR A 91 9.06 -5.49 -8.51
C THR A 91 8.16 -4.29 -8.81
N ALA A 92 7.06 -4.13 -8.06
CA ALA A 92 6.14 -3.01 -8.23
C ALA A 92 6.74 -1.67 -7.79
N LEU A 93 7.61 -1.65 -6.76
CA LEU A 93 7.91 -0.43 -6.01
C LEU A 93 9.39 -0.07 -5.90
N GLN A 94 10.32 -0.93 -6.34
CA GLN A 94 11.76 -0.62 -6.23
C GLN A 94 12.16 0.70 -6.89
N ASP A 95 11.46 1.11 -7.95
CA ASP A 95 11.72 2.33 -8.71
C ASP A 95 10.61 3.39 -8.54
N ALA A 96 9.85 3.35 -7.44
CA ALA A 96 8.72 4.26 -7.21
C ALA A 96 9.12 5.75 -7.19
N GLY A 97 10.36 6.06 -6.79
CA GLY A 97 10.92 7.41 -6.83
C GLY A 97 10.29 8.42 -5.85
N VAL A 98 9.34 7.99 -5.02
CA VAL A 98 8.64 8.77 -3.99
C VAL A 98 8.59 7.99 -2.67
N PRO A 99 8.28 8.62 -1.53
CA PRO A 99 8.09 7.90 -0.27
C PRO A 99 7.02 6.80 -0.36
N ILE A 100 7.25 5.68 0.33
CA ILE A 100 6.34 4.53 0.39
C ILE A 100 5.92 4.33 1.84
N LEU A 101 4.62 4.32 2.11
CA LEU A 101 4.05 3.95 3.41
C LEU A 101 3.67 2.46 3.41
N MET A 102 4.21 1.69 4.34
CA MET A 102 3.86 0.29 4.57
C MET A 102 2.69 0.18 5.57
N GLN A 103 1.48 -0.08 5.09
CA GLN A 103 0.30 -0.31 5.91
C GLN A 103 -0.09 -1.79 5.86
N ALA A 104 -0.44 -2.36 7.01
CA ALA A 104 -0.97 -3.73 7.13
C ALA A 104 -2.26 -3.73 7.97
N TYR A 105 -3.21 -4.58 7.58
CA TYR A 105 -4.44 -4.77 8.33
C TYR A 105 -4.23 -5.59 9.59
N PRO A 106 -4.93 -5.30 10.68
CA PRO A 106 -5.00 -6.20 11.84
C PRO A 106 -5.83 -7.44 11.50
N ASP A 107 -5.48 -8.59 12.09
CA ASP A 107 -6.37 -9.75 12.07
C ASP A 107 -7.62 -9.47 12.92
N GLU A 108 -8.75 -10.00 12.49
CA GLU A 108 -10.00 -9.88 13.21
C GLU A 108 -10.13 -11.01 14.24
N ILE A 109 -10.47 -10.67 15.48
CA ILE A 109 -10.65 -11.64 16.57
C ILE A 109 -11.71 -12.68 16.17
N GLY A 110 -11.37 -13.94 16.27
CA GLY A 110 -12.25 -15.07 15.93
C GLY A 110 -12.34 -15.40 14.43
N LYS A 111 -11.66 -14.66 13.56
CA LYS A 111 -11.62 -14.89 12.11
C LYS A 111 -10.22 -15.36 11.67
N LEU A 112 -9.79 -16.50 12.18
CA LEU A 112 -8.48 -17.08 11.86
C LEU A 112 -8.57 -18.32 10.95
N ASP A 113 -9.76 -18.59 10.42
CA ASP A 113 -9.97 -19.64 9.41
C ASP A 113 -9.39 -19.21 8.05
N PHE A 114 -9.27 -20.19 7.14
CA PHE A 114 -8.63 -19.98 5.84
C PHE A 114 -9.26 -18.87 4.99
N ALA A 115 -10.58 -18.65 5.11
CA ALA A 115 -11.29 -17.66 4.31
C ALA A 115 -11.17 -16.22 4.84
N HIS A 116 -10.78 -16.05 6.11
CA HIS A 116 -10.83 -14.74 6.78
C HIS A 116 -9.50 -14.29 7.37
N ARG A 117 -8.51 -15.22 7.56
CA ARG A 117 -7.21 -14.86 8.12
C ARG A 117 -6.46 -13.91 7.19
N ARG A 118 -5.85 -12.93 7.76
CA ARG A 118 -5.09 -11.93 7.02
C ARG A 118 -3.59 -12.19 7.03
N ASP A 119 -3.01 -12.54 8.17
CA ASP A 119 -1.55 -12.68 8.37
C ASP A 119 -0.76 -11.47 7.82
N ALA A 120 -1.40 -10.31 7.75
CA ALA A 120 -0.83 -9.12 7.12
C ALA A 120 0.39 -8.58 7.85
N TYR A 121 0.46 -8.77 9.18
CA TYR A 121 1.64 -8.40 9.97
C TYR A 121 2.86 -9.23 9.58
N CYS A 122 2.70 -10.53 9.41
CA CYS A 122 3.77 -11.42 8.94
C CYS A 122 4.21 -11.03 7.51
N GLY A 123 3.24 -10.75 6.64
CA GLY A 123 3.52 -10.26 5.29
C GLY A 123 4.29 -8.93 5.27
N LYS A 124 3.93 -8.00 6.15
CA LYS A 124 4.65 -6.73 6.29
C LYS A 124 6.10 -6.96 6.72
N PHE A 125 6.33 -7.89 7.65
CA PHE A 125 7.67 -8.23 8.13
C PHE A 125 8.54 -8.75 6.97
N SER A 126 8.00 -9.69 6.20
CA SER A 126 8.66 -10.30 5.06
C SER A 126 8.96 -9.29 3.95
N VAL A 127 7.98 -8.48 3.56
CA VAL A 127 8.17 -7.45 2.52
C VAL A 127 9.17 -6.40 2.94
N THR A 128 9.13 -5.90 4.17
CA THR A 128 10.09 -4.88 4.63
C THR A 128 11.52 -5.41 4.67
N ASP A 129 11.74 -6.70 4.96
CA ASP A 129 13.06 -7.34 4.87
C ASP A 129 13.59 -7.30 3.43
N VAL A 130 12.77 -7.70 2.46
CA VAL A 130 13.15 -7.65 1.04
C VAL A 130 13.44 -6.22 0.58
N PHE A 131 12.64 -5.24 0.98
CA PHE A 131 12.91 -3.82 0.66
C PHE A 131 14.24 -3.34 1.25
N CYS A 132 14.60 -3.79 2.46
CA CYS A 132 15.94 -3.52 3.03
C CYS A 132 17.05 -4.16 2.19
N GLN A 133 16.90 -5.42 1.75
CA GLN A 133 17.88 -6.11 0.92
C GLN A 133 18.11 -5.41 -0.43
N TYR A 134 17.07 -4.82 -1.00
CA TYR A 134 17.13 -4.05 -2.26
C TYR A 134 17.48 -2.57 -2.06
N ASN A 135 17.71 -2.12 -0.82
CA ASN A 135 17.97 -0.72 -0.47
C ASN A 135 16.85 0.24 -0.91
N VAL A 136 15.60 -0.22 -0.92
CA VAL A 136 14.44 0.60 -1.21
C VAL A 136 13.94 1.26 0.08
N PRO A 137 13.95 2.60 0.18
CA PRO A 137 13.49 3.28 1.39
C PRO A 137 11.98 3.19 1.52
N PHE A 138 11.51 2.99 2.74
CA PHE A 138 10.09 2.95 3.08
C PHE A 138 9.82 3.57 4.46
N THR A 139 8.56 3.87 4.73
CA THR A 139 8.06 4.40 5.99
C THR A 139 7.21 3.36 6.71
N VAL A 140 7.53 3.10 7.97
CA VAL A 140 6.71 2.29 8.89
C VAL A 140 6.28 3.17 10.04
N LEU A 141 4.97 3.30 10.25
CA LEU A 141 4.39 4.04 11.36
C LEU A 141 3.75 3.09 12.37
N LYS A 142 3.65 3.54 13.62
CA LYS A 142 3.00 2.77 14.69
C LYS A 142 1.51 3.10 14.79
N PRO A 143 0.67 2.10 15.13
CA PRO A 143 0.97 0.67 15.31
C PRO A 143 1.34 0.00 13.98
N HIS A 144 2.03 -1.14 14.05
CA HIS A 144 2.49 -1.86 12.85
C HIS A 144 1.35 -2.42 12.01
N VAL A 145 0.24 -2.76 12.64
CA VAL A 145 -1.04 -3.11 11.99
C VAL A 145 -2.08 -2.08 12.38
N VAL A 146 -2.81 -1.57 11.40
CA VAL A 146 -3.79 -0.50 11.60
C VAL A 146 -4.86 -0.57 10.53
N HIS A 147 -6.12 -0.55 10.96
CA HIS A 147 -7.25 -0.51 10.01
C HIS A 147 -7.34 0.88 9.35
N PRO A 148 -7.51 0.99 8.03
CA PRO A 148 -7.57 2.28 7.33
C PRO A 148 -8.63 3.24 7.87
N LEU A 149 -9.78 2.73 8.31
CA LEU A 149 -10.88 3.56 8.82
C LEU A 149 -10.72 3.98 10.30
N SER A 150 -9.57 3.66 10.94
CA SER A 150 -9.31 4.05 12.32
C SER A 150 -8.79 5.49 12.43
N GLU A 151 -9.07 6.16 13.56
CA GLU A 151 -8.48 7.47 13.87
C GLU A 151 -6.95 7.44 13.84
N LYS A 152 -6.37 6.33 14.28
CA LYS A 152 -4.91 6.16 14.27
C LYS A 152 -4.32 6.14 12.87
N PHE A 153 -5.02 5.57 11.90
CA PHE A 153 -4.57 5.64 10.52
C PHE A 153 -4.71 7.05 9.94
N GLN A 154 -5.71 7.82 10.37
CA GLN A 154 -5.82 9.24 10.00
C GLN A 154 -4.62 10.06 10.50
N GLU A 155 -4.09 9.77 11.70
CA GLU A 155 -2.83 10.36 12.18
C GLU A 155 -1.66 9.92 11.29
N ASN A 156 -1.55 8.63 11.00
CA ASN A 156 -0.49 8.08 10.14
C ASN A 156 -0.50 8.73 8.74
N LEU A 157 -1.67 8.99 8.16
CA LEU A 157 -1.76 9.69 6.87
C LEU A 157 -1.24 11.13 6.94
N ARG A 158 -1.52 11.85 8.04
CA ARG A 158 -0.98 13.22 8.25
C ARG A 158 0.54 13.22 8.37
N ASP A 159 1.08 12.27 9.14
CA ASP A 159 2.53 12.10 9.30
C ASP A 159 3.20 11.73 7.98
N PHE A 160 2.61 10.79 7.24
CA PHE A 160 3.12 10.40 5.93
C PHE A 160 3.05 11.54 4.91
N ALA A 161 1.98 12.31 4.91
CA ALA A 161 1.88 13.51 4.07
C ALA A 161 2.96 14.56 4.40
N ALA A 162 3.33 14.69 5.67
CA ALA A 162 4.44 15.56 6.07
C ALA A 162 5.79 15.04 5.54
N ILE A 163 6.04 13.73 5.62
CA ILE A 163 7.23 13.09 5.06
C ILE A 163 7.31 13.34 3.55
N CYS A 164 6.21 13.12 2.82
CA CYS A 164 6.16 13.36 1.37
C CYS A 164 6.49 14.82 1.02
N ARG A 165 5.97 15.79 1.78
CA ARG A 165 6.28 17.22 1.54
C ARG A 165 7.77 17.51 1.71
N VAL A 166 8.40 16.96 2.74
CA VAL A 166 9.83 17.17 3.00
C VAL A 166 10.66 16.52 1.90
N VAL A 167 10.45 15.23 1.63
CA VAL A 167 11.25 14.47 0.66
C VAL A 167 11.10 15.05 -0.76
N ASN A 168 9.89 15.38 -1.19
CA ASN A 168 9.66 15.94 -2.51
C ASN A 168 10.11 17.41 -2.63
N GLY A 169 10.13 18.13 -1.52
CA GLY A 169 10.66 19.51 -1.49
C GLY A 169 12.19 19.60 -1.48
N MET A 170 12.90 18.49 -1.29
CA MET A 170 14.37 18.40 -1.33
C MET A 170 14.91 18.00 -2.71
N LYS A 171 14.04 17.63 -3.64
CA LYS A 171 14.37 17.32 -5.06
C LYS A 171 14.38 18.60 -5.89
#